data_5e1bca71be5e662bb9681ea23232c487
#
_entry.id   5e1bca71be5e662bb9681ea23232c487
#
_cell.length_a   1.000
_cell.length_b   1.000
_cell.length_c   1.000
_cell.angle_alpha   90.00
_cell.angle_beta   90.00
_cell.angle_gamma   90.00
#
_symmetry.space_group_name_H-M   'P 1'
#
loop_
_entity.id
_entity.type
_entity.pdbx_description
1 polymer ?
#
loop_
_entity_poly.entity_id
_entity_poly.type
_entity_poly.pdbx_seq_one_letter_code
_entity_poly.pdbx_strand_id
1 'polypeptide(L)'
;YEGGFYNAPPTVKEVAMRTPTHRSLEQLVEEQLAKWQRLRIEQKKELVRPHPKPCISISREPGSGGTALARCLAKDLCMDLIGSKIIQQVAERADISEKVIASLDEKQVRLRDLWLESLFRTRHILPNEYLRYLAKVVGTIGKQGNTVIIGRGGQFLLPPEETFRIRLVGPREVRIRNVMRHSNTDYETSERYVSKTEADRNAFHCRHFGADWTNPVFYDLTV
;
A
#
# COMPACT_ATOMS: atom_id res chain seq x y z
N TYR A 1 -28.57 48.49 -20.76
CA TYR A 1 -28.78 47.66 -19.56
C TYR A 1 -28.57 46.22 -19.98
N GLU A 2 -27.34 45.75 -19.87
CA GLU A 2 -26.98 44.35 -20.13
C GLU A 2 -26.77 43.65 -18.81
N GLY A 3 -27.61 42.66 -18.55
CA GLY A 3 -27.57 41.80 -17.37
C GLY A 3 -26.42 40.79 -17.50
N GLY A 4 -25.36 40.96 -16.70
CA GLY A 4 -24.28 39.98 -16.58
C GLY A 4 -24.78 38.73 -15.84
N PHE A 5 -24.74 37.58 -16.50
CA PHE A 5 -24.92 36.28 -15.87
C PHE A 5 -23.71 35.96 -14.98
N TYR A 6 -23.87 36.05 -13.67
CA TYR A 6 -22.93 35.45 -12.72
C TYR A 6 -23.09 33.94 -12.75
N ASN A 7 -22.14 33.27 -13.37
CA ASN A 7 -22.03 31.81 -13.24
C ASN A 7 -21.59 31.50 -11.80
N ALA A 8 -22.46 30.83 -11.06
CA ALA A 8 -22.14 30.31 -9.73
C ALA A 8 -20.98 29.30 -9.83
N PRO A 9 -20.05 29.28 -8.86
CA PRO A 9 -18.95 28.30 -8.88
C PRO A 9 -19.52 26.87 -8.80
N PRO A 10 -18.89 25.90 -9.50
CA PRO A 10 -19.38 24.52 -9.54
C PRO A 10 -19.39 23.91 -8.14
N THR A 11 -20.47 23.21 -7.81
CA THR A 11 -20.65 22.52 -6.53
C THR A 11 -19.60 21.42 -6.33
N VAL A 12 -19.25 21.12 -5.06
CA VAL A 12 -18.26 20.11 -4.68
C VAL A 12 -18.47 18.73 -5.33
N LYS A 13 -19.69 18.43 -5.79
CA LYS A 13 -20.01 17.21 -6.56
C LYS A 13 -19.49 17.24 -8.00
N GLU A 14 -19.44 18.39 -8.65
CA GLU A 14 -18.98 18.51 -10.04
C GLU A 14 -17.46 18.49 -10.19
N VAL A 15 -16.71 18.94 -9.17
CA VAL A 15 -15.24 18.89 -9.17
C VAL A 15 -14.73 17.46 -8.92
N ALA A 16 -15.53 16.61 -8.29
CA ALA A 16 -15.20 15.20 -8.04
C ALA A 16 -15.31 14.29 -9.29
N MET A 17 -15.91 14.77 -10.40
CA MET A 17 -16.19 13.96 -11.60
C MET A 17 -15.14 14.05 -12.72
N ARG A 18 -13.98 14.65 -12.50
CA ARG A 18 -12.89 14.65 -13.48
C ARG A 18 -11.67 13.84 -13.02
N THR A 19 -11.92 12.63 -12.52
CA THR A 19 -10.87 11.62 -12.37
C THR A 19 -10.88 10.68 -13.58
N PRO A 20 -9.72 10.31 -14.13
CA PRO A 20 -9.65 9.43 -15.29
C PRO A 20 -10.27 8.08 -14.95
N THR A 21 -11.13 7.59 -15.85
CA THR A 21 -11.75 6.26 -15.92
C THR A 21 -11.60 5.41 -14.65
N HIS A 22 -12.69 5.28 -13.89
CA HIS A 22 -12.81 4.38 -12.75
C HIS A 22 -12.60 2.93 -13.22
N ARG A 23 -11.34 2.47 -13.21
CA ARG A 23 -11.04 1.05 -13.39
C ARG A 23 -11.59 0.30 -12.20
N SER A 24 -12.28 -0.82 -12.44
CA SER A 24 -12.73 -1.67 -11.34
C SER A 24 -11.53 -2.35 -10.66
N LEU A 25 -11.74 -2.83 -9.44
CA LEU A 25 -10.69 -3.59 -8.72
C LEU A 25 -10.26 -4.81 -9.54
N GLU A 26 -11.21 -5.51 -10.15
CA GLU A 26 -10.97 -6.66 -11.00
C GLU A 26 -10.06 -6.31 -12.18
N GLN A 27 -10.35 -5.22 -12.89
CA GLN A 27 -9.52 -4.74 -14.00
C GLN A 27 -8.08 -4.44 -13.56
N LEU A 28 -7.90 -3.76 -12.42
CA LEU A 28 -6.57 -3.45 -11.88
C LEU A 28 -5.78 -4.72 -11.52
N VAL A 29 -6.45 -5.70 -10.92
CA VAL A 29 -5.84 -6.98 -10.57
C VAL A 29 -5.50 -7.79 -11.82
N GLU A 30 -6.39 -7.87 -12.81
CA GLU A 30 -6.15 -8.58 -14.07
C GLU A 30 -4.99 -7.96 -14.86
N GLU A 31 -4.95 -6.62 -14.98
CA GLU A 31 -3.81 -5.92 -15.60
C GLU A 31 -2.49 -6.25 -14.91
N GLN A 32 -2.47 -6.26 -13.57
CA GLN A 32 -1.28 -6.57 -12.80
C GLN A 32 -0.86 -8.04 -12.94
N LEU A 33 -1.81 -8.97 -12.92
CA LEU A 33 -1.55 -10.40 -13.14
C LEU A 33 -0.99 -10.65 -14.55
N ALA A 34 -1.59 -10.04 -15.57
CA ALA A 34 -1.10 -10.15 -16.95
C ALA A 34 0.32 -9.59 -17.09
N LYS A 35 0.64 -8.48 -16.42
CA LYS A 35 2.00 -7.92 -16.39
C LYS A 35 2.99 -8.90 -15.76
N TRP A 36 2.67 -9.48 -14.61
CA TRP A 36 3.53 -10.45 -13.95
C TRP A 36 3.74 -11.72 -14.79
N GLN A 37 2.71 -12.20 -15.48
CA GLN A 37 2.83 -13.35 -16.39
C GLN A 37 3.77 -13.05 -17.56
N ARG A 38 3.66 -11.87 -18.20
CA ARG A 38 4.57 -11.46 -19.29
C ARG A 38 6.02 -11.41 -18.82
N LEU A 39 6.29 -10.74 -17.70
CA LEU A 39 7.62 -10.64 -17.11
C LEU A 39 8.22 -12.01 -16.79
N ARG A 40 7.39 -12.97 -16.35
CA ARG A 40 7.82 -14.34 -16.08
C ARG A 40 8.21 -15.08 -17.36
N ILE A 41 7.47 -14.90 -18.46
CA ILE A 41 7.77 -15.51 -19.76
C ILE A 41 9.08 -14.93 -20.30
N GLU A 42 9.29 -13.62 -20.20
CA GLU A 42 10.53 -12.95 -20.63
C GLU A 42 11.74 -13.46 -19.84
N GLN A 43 11.63 -13.58 -18.51
CA GLN A 43 12.70 -14.10 -17.66
C GLN A 43 13.08 -15.56 -17.93
N LYS A 44 12.12 -16.41 -18.35
CA LYS A 44 12.42 -17.78 -18.76
C LYS A 44 13.20 -17.84 -20.07
N LYS A 45 13.10 -16.81 -20.92
CA LYS A 45 13.83 -16.72 -22.19
C LYS A 45 15.26 -16.21 -22.01
N GLU A 46 15.49 -15.37 -21.00
CA GLU A 46 16.82 -14.90 -20.65
C GLU A 46 17.42 -15.87 -19.61
N LEU A 47 18.46 -16.59 -19.98
CA LEU A 47 19.30 -17.46 -19.11
C LEU A 47 20.08 -16.66 -18.03
N VAL A 48 19.67 -15.45 -17.72
CA VAL A 48 20.27 -14.58 -16.72
C VAL A 48 19.68 -14.95 -15.35
N ARG A 49 20.56 -15.16 -14.36
CA ARG A 49 20.15 -15.33 -12.96
C ARG A 49 19.26 -14.15 -12.57
N PRO A 50 18.02 -14.37 -12.16
CA PRO A 50 17.15 -13.27 -11.80
C PRO A 50 17.75 -12.53 -10.61
N HIS A 51 18.15 -11.28 -10.80
CA HIS A 51 18.48 -10.41 -9.68
C HIS A 51 17.23 -10.29 -8.79
N PRO A 52 17.39 -10.34 -7.46
CA PRO A 52 16.25 -10.14 -6.57
C PRO A 52 15.60 -8.79 -6.90
N LYS A 53 14.34 -8.82 -7.24
CA LYS A 53 13.59 -7.60 -7.56
C LYS A 53 13.31 -6.86 -6.26
N PRO A 54 13.71 -5.59 -6.10
CA PRO A 54 13.54 -4.87 -4.86
C PRO A 54 12.05 -4.69 -4.54
N CYS A 55 11.74 -4.70 -3.24
CA CYS A 55 10.44 -4.29 -2.72
C CYS A 55 10.65 -3.15 -1.73
N ILE A 56 9.82 -2.11 -1.81
CA ILE A 56 9.84 -0.99 -0.87
C ILE A 56 8.52 -0.95 -0.11
N SER A 57 8.58 -0.96 1.21
CA SER A 57 7.40 -0.81 2.08
C SER A 57 7.42 0.57 2.72
N ILE A 58 6.35 1.36 2.51
CA ILE A 58 6.23 2.70 3.07
C ILE A 58 5.13 2.75 4.14
N SER A 59 5.55 2.98 5.37
CA SER A 59 4.70 3.35 6.49
C SER A 59 4.73 4.87 6.64
N ARG A 60 3.61 5.49 6.99
CA ARG A 60 3.54 6.96 6.97
C ARG A 60 2.48 7.48 7.95
N GLU A 61 2.74 8.61 8.53
CA GLU A 61 1.73 9.38 9.26
C GLU A 61 0.74 10.06 8.28
N PRO A 62 -0.54 10.27 8.66
CA PRO A 62 -1.48 11.01 7.81
C PRO A 62 -1.00 12.44 7.59
N GLY A 63 -1.01 12.90 6.35
CA GLY A 63 -0.54 14.24 5.98
C GLY A 63 0.98 14.41 5.86
N SER A 64 1.80 13.39 6.14
CA SER A 64 3.27 13.46 6.01
C SER A 64 3.81 13.44 4.56
N GLY A 65 2.94 13.30 3.55
CA GLY A 65 3.39 13.25 2.15
C GLY A 65 3.75 11.85 1.64
N GLY A 66 3.56 10.79 2.43
CA GLY A 66 3.99 9.44 2.09
C GLY A 66 3.42 8.88 0.77
N THR A 67 2.21 9.30 0.36
CA THR A 67 1.65 8.89 -0.93
C THR A 67 2.37 9.60 -2.10
N ALA A 68 2.77 10.85 -1.92
CA ALA A 68 3.54 11.60 -2.92
C ALA A 68 4.95 10.98 -3.07
N LEU A 69 5.63 10.72 -1.96
CA LEU A 69 6.92 10.03 -1.94
C LEU A 69 6.84 8.69 -2.66
N ALA A 70 5.83 7.87 -2.35
CA ALA A 70 5.66 6.57 -2.98
C ALA A 70 5.47 6.66 -4.49
N ARG A 71 4.74 7.67 -4.98
CA ARG A 71 4.57 7.91 -6.42
C ARG A 71 5.88 8.32 -7.10
N CYS A 72 6.66 9.21 -6.45
CA CYS A 72 7.97 9.62 -6.97
C CYS A 72 8.90 8.41 -7.04
N LEU A 73 9.05 7.65 -5.95
CA LEU A 73 9.90 6.45 -5.92
C LEU A 73 9.49 5.42 -6.98
N ALA A 74 8.19 5.13 -7.09
CA ALA A 74 7.70 4.19 -8.08
C ALA A 74 7.98 4.65 -9.51
N LYS A 75 7.84 5.94 -9.79
CA LYS A 75 8.16 6.51 -11.10
C LYS A 75 9.66 6.48 -11.39
N ASP A 76 10.48 6.99 -10.47
CA ASP A 76 11.93 7.17 -10.69
C ASP A 76 12.67 5.83 -10.74
N LEU A 77 12.19 4.81 -10.00
CA LEU A 77 12.74 3.47 -9.98
C LEU A 77 12.04 2.51 -10.94
N CYS A 78 11.08 2.97 -11.74
CA CYS A 78 10.26 2.15 -12.65
C CYS A 78 9.60 0.95 -11.94
N MET A 79 9.10 1.17 -10.70
CA MET A 79 8.44 0.17 -9.87
C MET A 79 6.92 0.29 -9.91
N ASP A 80 6.23 -0.79 -9.64
CA ASP A 80 4.77 -0.78 -9.46
C ASP A 80 4.39 -0.15 -8.12
N LEU A 81 3.32 0.64 -8.10
CA LEU A 81 2.79 1.24 -6.88
C LEU A 81 1.48 0.57 -6.47
N ILE A 82 1.49 -0.05 -5.28
CA ILE A 82 0.30 -0.70 -4.73
C ILE A 82 -0.10 -0.04 -3.41
N GLY A 83 -1.24 0.66 -3.47
CA GLY A 83 -1.77 1.43 -2.35
C GLY A 83 -2.56 0.57 -1.35
N SER A 84 -2.66 1.05 -0.12
CA SER A 84 -3.34 0.37 0.98
C SER A 84 -4.81 0.04 0.71
N LYS A 85 -5.52 0.87 -0.09
CA LYS A 85 -6.92 0.63 -0.45
C LYS A 85 -7.07 -0.60 -1.35
N ILE A 86 -6.20 -0.74 -2.35
CA ILE A 86 -6.20 -1.88 -3.27
C ILE A 86 -5.89 -3.16 -2.49
N ILE A 87 -4.86 -3.16 -1.67
CA ILE A 87 -4.48 -4.32 -0.84
C ILE A 87 -5.63 -4.74 0.08
N GLN A 88 -6.29 -3.77 0.70
CA GLN A 88 -7.44 -4.03 1.57
C GLN A 88 -8.59 -4.67 0.81
N GLN A 89 -9.00 -4.09 -0.31
CA GLN A 89 -10.10 -4.58 -1.12
C GLN A 89 -9.82 -5.99 -1.67
N VAL A 90 -8.57 -6.26 -2.08
CA VAL A 90 -8.15 -7.60 -2.49
C VAL A 90 -8.24 -8.57 -1.32
N ALA A 91 -7.74 -8.21 -0.13
CA ALA A 91 -7.74 -9.10 1.04
C ALA A 91 -9.15 -9.36 1.62
N GLU A 92 -10.09 -8.47 1.40
CA GLU A 92 -11.50 -8.62 1.82
C GLU A 92 -12.33 -9.50 0.87
N ARG A 93 -11.81 -9.81 -0.33
CA ARG A 93 -12.49 -10.61 -1.36
C ARG A 93 -11.72 -11.89 -1.63
N ALA A 94 -12.21 -13.01 -1.13
CA ALA A 94 -11.54 -14.30 -1.23
C ALA A 94 -11.26 -14.72 -2.67
N ASP A 95 -12.23 -14.52 -3.58
CA ASP A 95 -12.12 -14.84 -5.02
C ASP A 95 -10.97 -14.09 -5.72
N ILE A 96 -10.76 -12.83 -5.37
CA ILE A 96 -9.67 -11.99 -5.89
C ILE A 96 -8.35 -12.33 -5.20
N SER A 97 -8.38 -12.54 -3.88
CA SER A 97 -7.20 -12.95 -3.13
C SER A 97 -6.59 -14.23 -3.68
N GLU A 98 -7.42 -15.23 -3.95
CA GLU A 98 -6.97 -16.51 -4.50
C GLU A 98 -6.31 -16.36 -5.87
N LYS A 99 -6.86 -15.53 -6.76
CA LYS A 99 -6.23 -15.22 -8.06
C LYS A 99 -4.83 -14.62 -7.88
N VAL A 100 -4.69 -13.65 -6.97
CA VAL A 100 -3.39 -13.03 -6.67
C VAL A 100 -2.43 -14.05 -6.06
N ILE A 101 -2.88 -14.83 -5.08
CA ILE A 101 -2.07 -15.83 -4.38
C ILE A 101 -1.56 -16.90 -5.35
N ALA A 102 -2.39 -17.33 -6.28
CA ALA A 102 -2.06 -18.34 -7.30
C ALA A 102 -1.08 -17.82 -8.38
N SER A 103 -0.77 -16.52 -8.41
CA SER A 103 0.15 -15.95 -9.39
C SER A 103 1.63 -16.33 -9.18
N LEU A 104 2.00 -16.89 -8.03
CA LEU A 104 3.35 -17.35 -7.73
C LEU A 104 3.58 -18.79 -8.23
N ASP A 105 4.84 -19.12 -8.52
CA ASP A 105 5.26 -20.51 -8.70
C ASP A 105 5.37 -21.24 -7.35
N GLU A 106 5.44 -22.58 -7.39
CA GLU A 106 5.45 -23.43 -6.19
C GLU A 106 6.62 -23.10 -5.23
N LYS A 107 7.80 -22.78 -5.75
CA LYS A 107 8.96 -22.42 -4.95
C LYS A 107 8.73 -21.11 -4.19
N GLN A 108 8.21 -20.11 -4.88
CA GLN A 108 7.89 -18.80 -4.30
C GLN A 108 6.76 -18.91 -3.28
N VAL A 109 5.72 -19.71 -3.56
CA VAL A 109 4.64 -20.02 -2.60
C VAL A 109 5.21 -20.61 -1.33
N ARG A 110 6.07 -21.64 -1.45
CA ARG A 110 6.69 -22.28 -0.29
C ARG A 110 7.52 -21.32 0.54
N LEU A 111 8.35 -20.50 -0.09
CA LEU A 111 9.18 -19.51 0.62
C LEU A 111 8.33 -18.45 1.33
N ARG A 112 7.26 -17.96 0.69
CA ARG A 112 6.30 -17.04 1.30
C ARG A 112 5.64 -17.67 2.53
N ASP A 113 5.13 -18.88 2.39
CA ASP A 113 4.36 -19.53 3.45
C ASP A 113 5.25 -19.88 4.66
N LEU A 114 6.47 -20.35 4.43
CA LEU A 114 7.47 -20.56 5.50
C LEU A 114 7.79 -19.25 6.25
N TRP A 115 7.95 -18.14 5.53
CA TRP A 115 8.15 -16.85 6.15
C TRP A 115 6.94 -16.44 7.01
N LEU A 116 5.73 -16.52 6.48
CA LEU A 116 4.52 -16.16 7.22
C LEU A 116 4.27 -17.03 8.45
N GLU A 117 4.50 -18.33 8.35
CA GLU A 117 4.43 -19.24 9.50
C GLU A 117 5.45 -18.87 10.58
N SER A 118 6.68 -18.61 10.19
CA SER A 118 7.74 -18.14 11.10
C SER A 118 7.35 -16.82 11.77
N LEU A 119 6.85 -15.85 11.00
CA LEU A 119 6.41 -14.55 11.48
C LEU A 119 5.31 -14.69 12.53
N PHE A 120 4.25 -15.44 12.23
CA PHE A 120 3.12 -15.61 13.13
C PHE A 120 3.52 -16.35 14.41
N ARG A 121 4.36 -17.38 14.29
CA ARG A 121 4.87 -18.13 15.44
C ARG A 121 5.76 -17.26 16.34
N THR A 122 6.74 -16.54 15.76
CA THR A 122 7.67 -15.70 16.51
C THR A 122 6.98 -14.54 17.23
N ARG A 123 5.94 -14.01 16.65
CA ARG A 123 5.16 -12.91 17.24
C ARG A 123 3.95 -13.39 18.04
N HIS A 124 3.76 -14.69 18.20
CA HIS A 124 2.60 -15.28 18.88
C HIS A 124 1.25 -14.75 18.37
N ILE A 125 1.16 -14.50 17.04
CA ILE A 125 -0.05 -14.01 16.40
C ILE A 125 -0.91 -15.19 15.97
N LEU A 126 -2.19 -15.19 16.41
CA LEU A 126 -3.22 -16.08 15.87
C LEU A 126 -4.00 -15.33 14.79
N PRO A 127 -3.66 -15.52 13.49
CA PRO A 127 -4.27 -14.75 12.43
C PRO A 127 -5.71 -15.16 12.21
N ASN A 128 -6.63 -14.17 12.19
CA ASN A 128 -7.98 -14.38 11.69
C ASN A 128 -7.95 -14.52 10.15
N GLU A 129 -9.09 -14.83 9.55
CA GLU A 129 -9.21 -15.05 8.11
C GLU A 129 -8.71 -13.84 7.29
N TYR A 130 -9.14 -12.64 7.65
CA TYR A 130 -8.69 -11.40 6.98
C TYR A 130 -7.16 -11.25 7.03
N LEU A 131 -6.54 -11.45 8.19
CA LEU A 131 -5.08 -11.33 8.31
C LEU A 131 -4.35 -12.41 7.51
N ARG A 132 -4.90 -13.61 7.39
CA ARG A 132 -4.34 -14.67 6.55
C ARG A 132 -4.33 -14.27 5.07
N TYR A 133 -5.46 -13.76 4.55
CA TYR A 133 -5.52 -13.27 3.17
C TYR A 133 -4.61 -12.06 2.96
N LEU A 134 -4.66 -11.09 3.86
CA LEU A 134 -3.79 -9.91 3.82
C LEU A 134 -2.30 -10.31 3.75
N ALA A 135 -1.87 -11.20 4.62
CA ALA A 135 -0.49 -11.66 4.69
C ALA A 135 -0.07 -12.39 3.40
N LYS A 136 -0.91 -13.29 2.91
CA LYS A 136 -0.66 -14.00 1.64
C LYS A 136 -0.62 -13.04 0.45
N VAL A 137 -1.55 -12.10 0.35
CA VAL A 137 -1.59 -11.09 -0.72
C VAL A 137 -0.35 -10.21 -0.69
N VAL A 138 -0.03 -9.62 0.46
CA VAL A 138 1.17 -8.75 0.62
C VAL A 138 2.45 -9.55 0.35
N GLY A 139 2.55 -10.75 0.90
CA GLY A 139 3.70 -11.64 0.67
C GLY A 139 3.84 -12.03 -0.80
N THR A 140 2.72 -12.27 -1.51
CA THR A 140 2.72 -12.54 -2.96
C THR A 140 3.25 -11.34 -3.75
N ILE A 141 2.75 -10.15 -3.46
CA ILE A 141 3.20 -8.90 -4.09
C ILE A 141 4.70 -8.70 -3.84
N GLY A 142 5.16 -8.91 -2.61
CA GLY A 142 6.59 -8.82 -2.26
C GLY A 142 7.46 -9.80 -3.03
N LYS A 143 7.01 -11.04 -3.20
CA LYS A 143 7.75 -12.06 -3.99
C LYS A 143 7.76 -11.79 -5.48
N GLN A 144 6.75 -11.13 -6.03
CA GLN A 144 6.80 -10.62 -7.41
C GLN A 144 7.88 -9.54 -7.55
N GLY A 145 8.13 -8.78 -6.47
CA GLY A 145 9.13 -7.73 -6.41
C GLY A 145 8.85 -6.54 -7.33
N ASN A 146 9.82 -5.65 -7.48
CA ASN A 146 9.73 -4.42 -8.27
C ASN A 146 8.50 -3.56 -7.91
N THR A 147 8.20 -3.47 -6.60
CA THR A 147 6.96 -2.88 -6.11
C THR A 147 7.18 -1.97 -4.93
N VAL A 148 6.49 -0.83 -4.92
CA VAL A 148 6.33 0.05 -3.77
C VAL A 148 4.98 -0.22 -3.13
N ILE A 149 4.97 -0.70 -1.90
CA ILE A 149 3.77 -1.02 -1.11
C ILE A 149 3.54 0.07 -0.07
N ILE A 150 2.32 0.59 0.02
CA ILE A 150 1.97 1.60 1.01
C ILE A 150 1.07 1.02 2.11
N GLY A 151 1.57 0.94 3.34
CA GLY A 151 0.82 0.58 4.55
C GLY A 151 0.44 -0.91 4.63
N ARG A 152 -0.68 -1.20 5.30
CA ARG A 152 -1.21 -2.55 5.53
C ARG A 152 -0.22 -3.53 6.15
N GLY A 153 0.69 -3.02 6.99
CA GLY A 153 1.64 -3.85 7.70
C GLY A 153 2.77 -4.43 6.83
N GLY A 154 3.06 -3.83 5.66
CA GLY A 154 4.12 -4.30 4.78
C GLY A 154 5.46 -4.46 5.49
N GLN A 155 5.79 -3.52 6.41
CA GLN A 155 7.00 -3.59 7.24
C GLN A 155 7.06 -4.81 8.17
N PHE A 156 5.92 -5.45 8.43
CA PHE A 156 5.84 -6.68 9.25
C PHE A 156 5.69 -7.94 8.41
N LEU A 157 4.92 -7.85 7.30
CA LEU A 157 4.53 -9.01 6.51
C LEU A 157 5.58 -9.44 5.50
N LEU A 158 6.51 -8.55 5.14
CA LEU A 158 7.57 -8.82 4.18
C LEU A 158 8.88 -9.17 4.87
N PRO A 159 9.70 -10.08 4.29
CA PRO A 159 11.02 -10.38 4.82
C PRO A 159 11.92 -9.12 4.84
N PRO A 160 12.56 -8.80 5.98
CA PRO A 160 13.40 -7.61 6.07
C PRO A 160 14.60 -7.66 5.11
N GLU A 161 15.10 -8.85 4.78
CA GLU A 161 16.24 -9.03 3.88
C GLU A 161 15.89 -8.77 2.41
N GLU A 162 14.60 -8.79 2.06
CA GLU A 162 14.09 -8.61 0.70
C GLU A 162 13.37 -7.27 0.52
N THR A 163 13.26 -6.45 1.58
CA THR A 163 12.39 -5.26 1.59
C THR A 163 13.07 -4.07 2.23
N PHE A 164 13.11 -2.95 1.52
CA PHE A 164 13.52 -1.68 2.10
C PHE A 164 12.31 -0.98 2.76
N ARG A 165 12.36 -0.83 4.09
CA ARG A 165 11.24 -0.38 4.91
C ARG A 165 11.44 1.08 5.32
N ILE A 166 10.56 1.94 4.80
CA ILE A 166 10.59 3.38 5.05
C ILE A 166 9.44 3.78 5.98
N ARG A 167 9.76 4.62 6.97
CA ARG A 167 8.77 5.34 7.77
C ARG A 167 8.86 6.84 7.46
N LEU A 168 7.72 7.45 7.12
CA LEU A 168 7.61 8.89 6.93
C LEU A 168 6.83 9.51 8.07
N VAL A 169 7.46 10.45 8.77
CA VAL A 169 6.90 11.20 9.89
C VAL A 169 6.87 12.69 9.56
N GLY A 170 6.19 13.48 10.36
CA GLY A 170 6.20 14.92 10.21
C GLY A 170 5.56 15.63 11.40
N PRO A 171 5.94 16.88 11.65
CA PRO A 171 5.30 17.68 12.71
C PRO A 171 3.79 17.76 12.49
N ARG A 172 3.02 17.59 13.57
CA ARG A 172 1.55 17.52 13.52
C ARG A 172 0.94 18.68 12.73
N GLU A 173 1.39 19.91 12.99
CA GLU A 173 0.91 21.12 12.32
C GLU A 173 1.14 21.09 10.80
N VAL A 174 2.30 20.61 10.37
CA VAL A 174 2.61 20.46 8.93
C VAL A 174 1.68 19.45 8.29
N ARG A 175 1.43 18.34 8.98
CA ARG A 175 0.56 17.27 8.48
C ARG A 175 -0.90 17.73 8.35
N ILE A 176 -1.41 18.50 9.32
CA ILE A 176 -2.76 19.09 9.25
C ILE A 176 -2.85 20.05 8.07
N ARG A 177 -1.89 20.99 7.91
CA ARG A 177 -1.86 21.90 6.77
C ARG A 177 -1.79 21.19 5.41
N ASN A 178 -1.05 20.10 5.32
CA ASN A 178 -0.98 19.29 4.12
C ASN A 178 -2.34 18.65 3.78
N VAL A 179 -3.06 18.14 4.79
CA VAL A 179 -4.42 17.62 4.61
C VAL A 179 -5.37 18.72 4.17
N MET A 180 -5.34 19.91 4.83
CA MET A 180 -6.14 21.08 4.44
C MET A 180 -5.99 21.41 2.95
N ARG A 181 -4.74 21.54 2.48
CA ARG A 181 -4.43 21.86 1.08
C ARG A 181 -4.89 20.79 0.11
N HIS A 182 -4.71 19.51 0.49
CA HIS A 182 -5.02 18.39 -0.39
C HIS A 182 -6.53 18.13 -0.51
N SER A 183 -7.26 18.29 0.58
CA SER A 183 -8.70 18.00 0.67
C SER A 183 -9.57 19.23 0.56
N ASN A 184 -8.97 20.45 0.50
CA ASN A 184 -9.66 21.71 0.50
C ASN A 184 -10.65 21.84 1.67
N THR A 185 -10.19 21.54 2.89
CA THR A 185 -10.98 21.55 4.13
C THR A 185 -10.39 22.55 5.14
N ASP A 186 -11.19 22.94 6.12
CA ASP A 186 -10.75 23.79 7.24
C ASP A 186 -9.80 23.04 8.19
N TYR A 187 -9.20 23.79 9.11
CA TYR A 187 -8.23 23.26 10.09
C TYR A 187 -8.85 22.20 10.99
N GLU A 188 -10.03 22.47 11.56
CA GLU A 188 -10.68 21.57 12.51
C GLU A 188 -11.06 20.23 11.89
N THR A 189 -11.60 20.25 10.69
CA THR A 189 -11.93 19.05 9.91
C THR A 189 -10.66 18.25 9.58
N SER A 190 -9.59 18.94 9.19
CA SER A 190 -8.31 18.32 8.87
C SER A 190 -7.61 17.72 10.09
N GLU A 191 -7.68 18.40 11.23
CA GLU A 191 -7.16 17.90 12.50
C GLU A 191 -7.89 16.65 12.97
N ARG A 192 -9.22 16.66 12.92
CA ARG A 192 -10.04 15.47 13.22
C ARG A 192 -9.70 14.31 12.31
N TYR A 193 -9.50 14.56 11.01
CA TYR A 193 -9.08 13.53 10.06
C TYR A 193 -7.71 12.94 10.40
N VAL A 194 -6.73 13.79 10.72
CA VAL A 194 -5.37 13.36 11.11
C VAL A 194 -5.46 12.49 12.36
N SER A 195 -6.13 12.96 13.42
CA SER A 195 -6.26 12.27 14.71
C SER A 195 -6.96 10.91 14.55
N LYS A 196 -8.10 10.90 13.84
CA LYS A 196 -8.84 9.66 13.58
C LYS A 196 -8.01 8.66 12.78
N THR A 197 -7.35 9.11 11.71
CA THR A 197 -6.54 8.22 10.87
C THR A 197 -5.34 7.65 11.61
N GLU A 198 -4.72 8.41 12.52
CA GLU A 198 -3.65 7.91 13.40
C GLU A 198 -4.18 6.84 14.34
N ALA A 199 -5.30 7.11 15.01
CA ALA A 199 -5.93 6.14 15.92
C ALA A 199 -6.32 4.85 15.19
N ASP A 200 -6.93 4.94 14.01
CA ASP A 200 -7.31 3.79 13.19
C ASP A 200 -6.08 2.96 12.77
N ARG A 201 -4.98 3.61 12.39
CA ARG A 201 -3.72 2.92 12.04
C ARG A 201 -3.10 2.24 13.26
N ASN A 202 -3.06 2.93 14.38
CA ASN A 202 -2.54 2.36 15.62
C ASN A 202 -3.37 1.14 16.04
N ALA A 203 -4.70 1.26 16.06
CA ALA A 203 -5.60 0.15 16.35
C ALA A 203 -5.40 -1.04 15.40
N PHE A 204 -5.20 -0.78 14.10
CA PHE A 204 -4.91 -1.81 13.11
C PHE A 204 -3.61 -2.56 13.43
N HIS A 205 -2.54 -1.84 13.72
CA HIS A 205 -1.24 -2.46 14.00
C HIS A 205 -1.23 -3.21 15.35
N CYS A 206 -1.81 -2.62 16.39
CA CYS A 206 -1.95 -3.30 17.68
C CYS A 206 -2.79 -4.59 17.56
N ARG A 207 -3.94 -4.52 16.86
CA ARG A 207 -4.85 -5.67 16.70
C ARG A 207 -4.23 -6.81 15.91
N HIS A 208 -3.55 -6.51 14.80
CA HIS A 208 -3.09 -7.53 13.85
C HIS A 208 -1.65 -7.98 14.06
N PHE A 209 -0.81 -7.13 14.64
CA PHE A 209 0.63 -7.43 14.78
C PHE A 209 1.14 -7.38 16.22
N GLY A 210 0.30 -6.95 17.17
CA GLY A 210 0.72 -6.81 18.57
C GLY A 210 1.93 -5.88 18.74
N ALA A 211 2.12 -4.92 17.82
CA ALA A 211 3.33 -4.13 17.72
C ALA A 211 3.04 -2.62 17.65
N ASP A 212 3.89 -1.85 18.30
CA ASP A 212 3.94 -0.41 18.10
C ASP A 212 4.64 -0.11 16.78
N TRP A 213 3.85 0.26 15.78
CA TRP A 213 4.34 0.58 14.44
C TRP A 213 5.15 1.89 14.40
N THR A 214 5.22 2.63 15.51
CA THR A 214 6.05 3.83 15.61
C THR A 214 7.50 3.52 15.99
N ASN A 215 7.77 2.33 16.48
CA ASN A 215 9.11 1.90 16.86
C ASN A 215 10.04 1.83 15.62
N PRO A 216 11.14 2.61 15.62
CA PRO A 216 12.05 2.71 14.47
C PRO A 216 12.75 1.39 14.12
N VAL A 217 12.83 0.43 15.02
CA VAL A 217 13.47 -0.89 14.78
C VAL A 217 12.82 -1.66 13.63
N PHE A 218 11.59 -1.35 13.26
CA PHE A 218 10.87 -1.96 12.15
C PHE A 218 11.15 -1.34 10.78
N TYR A 219 12.06 -0.37 10.72
CA TYR A 219 12.34 0.41 9.52
C TYR A 219 13.83 0.50 9.25
N ASP A 220 14.19 0.56 7.98
CA ASP A 220 15.57 0.76 7.55
C ASP A 220 15.87 2.25 7.39
N LEU A 221 14.81 3.06 7.16
CA LEU A 221 14.90 4.51 7.06
C LEU A 221 13.66 5.18 7.69
N THR A 222 13.90 6.17 8.54
CA THR A 222 12.85 7.10 9.03
C THR A 222 13.19 8.52 8.59
N VAL A 223 12.24 9.19 7.94
CA VAL A 223 12.38 10.54 7.37
C VAL A 223 11.31 11.45 7.94
#